data_dd4c1f927a6a0ef592f69df772cc1499
#
_entry.id   dd4c1f927a6a0ef592f69df772cc1499
#
_cell.length_a   1.000
_cell.length_b   1.000
_cell.length_c   1.000
_cell.angle_alpha   90.00
_cell.angle_beta   90.00
_cell.angle_gamma   90.00
#
_symmetry.space_group_name_H-M   'P 1'
#
loop_
_entity.id
_entity.type
_entity.pdbx_description
1 polymer ?
#
loop_
_entity_poly.entity_id
_entity_poly.type
_entity_poly.pdbx_seq_one_letter_code
_entity_poly.pdbx_strand_id
1 'polypeptide(L)'
;MNEEVGTYLGQKGYTIYKEYTSVEEQQFIRNALNVKPFVPKSPVQPPSFPIYRESNNKLYLPRHFGIENYGVPDDMRLPPGTPIDVSFNGSLRDYQENVVDIFMKTAKKNDKIGGGGLLEIPCGRGKTVIALSIISQLKTKTLVVVHKGFLLDQWIERIAQFCRAQKLVKYKGKS
;
A
#
# COMPACT_ATOMS: atom_id res chain seq x y z
N MET A 1 -8.58 -25.17 22.89
CA MET A 1 -7.23 -25.28 22.30
C MET A 1 -6.98 -23.97 21.61
N ASN A 2 -6.02 -23.18 22.06
CA ASN A 2 -5.59 -22.01 21.30
C ASN A 2 -4.88 -22.56 20.06
N GLU A 3 -5.45 -22.32 18.88
CA GLU A 3 -4.72 -22.59 17.62
C GLU A 3 -3.44 -21.76 17.65
N GLU A 4 -2.30 -22.42 17.49
CA GLU A 4 -1.00 -21.73 17.40
C GLU A 4 -0.98 -20.89 16.13
N VAL A 5 -1.05 -19.58 16.29
CA VAL A 5 -1.06 -18.63 15.18
C VAL A 5 0.38 -18.43 14.70
N GLY A 6 0.75 -19.08 13.61
CA GLY A 6 2.09 -18.98 13.00
C GLY A 6 2.31 -17.66 12.25
N THR A 7 1.25 -17.08 11.68
CA THR A 7 1.30 -15.88 10.85
C THR A 7 0.17 -14.90 11.18
N TYR A 8 0.42 -13.60 11.00
CA TYR A 8 -0.64 -12.60 11.06
C TYR A 8 -0.34 -11.37 10.19
N LEU A 9 -1.39 -10.68 9.76
CA LEU A 9 -1.25 -9.38 9.10
C LEU A 9 -1.51 -8.25 10.10
N GLY A 10 -0.51 -7.43 10.35
CA GLY A 10 -0.58 -6.30 11.29
C GLY A 10 -0.02 -5.01 10.71
N GLN A 11 0.09 -3.98 11.53
CA GLN A 11 0.59 -2.66 11.12
C GLN A 11 2.03 -2.66 10.56
N LYS A 12 2.84 -3.65 10.93
CA LYS A 12 4.21 -3.82 10.42
C LYS A 12 4.28 -4.67 9.14
N GLY A 13 3.16 -5.11 8.60
CA GLY A 13 3.07 -5.98 7.43
C GLY A 13 2.70 -7.41 7.79
N TYR A 14 2.99 -8.33 6.88
CA TYR A 14 2.82 -9.77 7.09
C TYR A 14 3.88 -10.26 8.08
N THR A 15 3.44 -10.84 9.17
CA THR A 15 4.32 -11.22 10.28
C THR A 15 4.38 -12.73 10.43
N ILE A 16 5.59 -13.27 10.53
CA ILE A 16 5.87 -14.69 10.77
C ILE A 16 6.65 -14.81 12.07
N TYR A 17 6.29 -15.76 12.90
CA TYR A 17 7.09 -16.11 14.08
C TYR A 17 8.26 -17.01 13.65
N LYS A 18 9.48 -16.67 14.09
CA LYS A 18 10.70 -17.38 13.72
C LYS A 18 10.73 -18.84 14.20
N GLU A 19 10.03 -19.14 15.28
CA GLU A 19 9.90 -20.49 15.82
C GLU A 19 9.15 -21.47 14.90
N TYR A 20 8.30 -20.93 13.99
CA TYR A 20 7.58 -21.73 12.99
C TYR A 20 8.26 -21.71 11.60
N THR A 21 9.51 -21.23 11.53
CA THR A 21 10.24 -21.06 10.27
C THR A 21 11.60 -21.70 10.36
N SER A 22 12.02 -22.49 9.40
CA SER A 22 13.37 -23.06 9.38
C SER A 22 14.44 -21.98 9.19
N VAL A 23 15.69 -22.31 9.50
CA VAL A 23 16.83 -21.39 9.30
C VAL A 23 17.00 -21.06 7.81
N GLU A 24 16.83 -22.06 6.95
CA GLU A 24 16.91 -21.94 5.49
C GLU A 24 15.86 -21.00 4.95
N GLU A 25 14.63 -21.11 5.45
CA GLU A 25 13.51 -20.27 5.07
C GLU A 25 13.69 -18.82 5.53
N GLN A 26 14.19 -18.61 6.76
CA GLN A 26 14.56 -17.27 7.26
C GLN A 26 15.66 -16.66 6.39
N GLN A 27 16.63 -17.45 5.92
CA GLN A 27 17.68 -16.98 5.03
C GLN A 27 17.15 -16.65 3.63
N PHE A 28 16.23 -17.46 3.10
CA PHE A 28 15.53 -17.18 1.84
C PHE A 28 14.81 -15.81 1.92
N ILE A 29 14.05 -15.56 2.99
CA ILE A 29 13.35 -14.28 3.19
C ILE A 29 14.34 -13.11 3.18
N ARG A 30 15.44 -13.21 3.94
CA ARG A 30 16.45 -12.15 4.00
C ARG A 30 17.11 -11.86 2.66
N ASN A 31 17.37 -12.88 1.88
CA ASN A 31 17.97 -12.74 0.56
C ASN A 31 16.98 -12.17 -0.47
N ALA A 32 15.75 -12.67 -0.49
CA ALA A 32 14.71 -12.24 -1.42
C ALA A 32 14.28 -10.78 -1.17
N LEU A 33 14.27 -10.36 0.08
CA LEU A 33 13.86 -9.01 0.48
C LEU A 33 15.03 -8.03 0.71
N ASN A 34 16.23 -8.38 0.29
CA ASN A 34 17.38 -7.48 0.26
C ASN A 34 17.53 -6.89 -1.14
N VAL A 35 16.99 -5.67 -1.33
CA VAL A 35 16.97 -4.99 -2.63
C VAL A 35 18.37 -4.54 -3.02
N LYS A 36 18.78 -4.89 -4.23
CA LYS A 36 20.05 -4.45 -4.84
C LYS A 36 19.74 -3.53 -6.00
N PRO A 37 19.66 -2.19 -5.78
CA PRO A 37 19.39 -1.25 -6.84
C PRO A 37 20.50 -1.29 -7.90
N PHE A 38 20.11 -1.21 -9.17
CA PHE A 38 21.05 -1.12 -10.28
C PHE A 38 20.89 0.21 -11.01
N VAL A 39 21.97 0.97 -11.12
CA VAL A 39 22.00 2.22 -11.87
C VAL A 39 22.86 2.02 -13.13
N PRO A 40 22.25 1.99 -14.33
CA PRO A 40 22.99 1.81 -15.58
C PRO A 40 24.08 2.87 -15.75
N LYS A 41 25.27 2.46 -16.22
CA LYS A 41 26.43 3.33 -16.49
C LYS A 41 27.00 4.08 -15.27
N SER A 42 26.59 3.75 -14.05
CA SER A 42 27.21 4.29 -12.84
C SER A 42 28.44 3.46 -12.46
N PRO A 43 29.62 4.09 -12.23
CA PRO A 43 30.81 3.38 -11.77
C PRO A 43 30.66 2.84 -10.34
N VAL A 44 29.76 3.41 -9.56
CA VAL A 44 29.47 2.99 -8.18
C VAL A 44 27.99 2.62 -8.08
N GLN A 45 27.71 1.39 -7.72
CA GLN A 45 26.33 0.94 -7.49
C GLN A 45 25.86 1.35 -6.10
N PRO A 46 24.57 1.70 -5.94
CA PRO A 46 23.97 1.97 -4.62
C PRO A 46 24.09 0.75 -3.70
N PRO A 47 24.21 0.97 -2.38
CA PRO A 47 24.22 -0.12 -1.42
C PRO A 47 22.87 -0.88 -1.45
N SER A 48 22.92 -2.17 -1.18
CA SER A 48 21.72 -2.96 -0.96
C SER A 48 21.06 -2.59 0.39
N PHE A 49 19.74 -2.73 0.47
CA PHE A 49 19.00 -2.48 1.70
C PHE A 49 17.84 -3.46 1.86
N PRO A 50 17.52 -3.85 3.10
CA PRO A 50 16.39 -4.74 3.37
C PRO A 50 15.07 -3.98 3.29
N ILE A 51 14.04 -4.60 2.68
CA ILE A 51 12.66 -4.13 2.68
C ILE A 51 11.79 -4.95 3.64
N TYR A 52 12.40 -5.70 4.53
CA TYR A 52 11.78 -6.37 5.67
C TYR A 52 12.30 -5.77 6.98
N ARG A 53 11.63 -6.10 8.05
CA ARG A 53 12.11 -5.83 9.41
C ARG A 53 12.11 -7.13 10.22
N GLU A 54 12.93 -7.19 11.24
CA GLU A 54 12.93 -8.32 12.15
C GLU A 54 13.11 -7.90 13.61
N SER A 55 12.64 -8.74 14.50
CA SER A 55 12.91 -8.73 15.94
C SER A 55 13.53 -10.07 16.34
N ASN A 56 13.79 -10.26 17.63
CA ASN A 56 14.32 -11.54 18.12
C ASN A 56 13.44 -12.72 17.68
N ASN A 57 12.12 -12.58 17.73
CA ASN A 57 11.17 -13.69 17.55
C ASN A 57 10.33 -13.60 16.29
N LYS A 58 10.41 -12.51 15.49
CA LYS A 58 9.50 -12.27 14.36
C LYS A 58 10.21 -11.68 13.17
N LEU A 59 9.68 -12.03 11.98
CA LEU A 59 9.97 -11.40 10.70
C LEU A 59 8.73 -10.62 10.25
N TYR A 60 8.94 -9.37 9.78
CA TYR A 60 7.90 -8.48 9.27
C TYR A 60 8.16 -8.22 7.79
N LEU A 61 7.29 -8.75 6.95
CA LEU A 61 7.46 -8.80 5.51
C LEU A 61 6.51 -7.82 4.80
N PRO A 62 6.85 -7.37 3.60
CA PRO A 62 5.88 -6.71 2.75
C PRO A 62 4.65 -7.61 2.58
N ARG A 63 3.46 -7.03 2.70
CA ARG A 63 2.20 -7.74 2.71
C ARG A 63 2.02 -8.71 1.55
N HIS A 64 2.25 -8.23 0.31
CA HIS A 64 2.06 -9.06 -0.88
C HIS A 64 3.07 -10.20 -0.96
N PHE A 65 4.33 -9.95 -0.61
CA PHE A 65 5.34 -11.00 -0.53
C PHE A 65 4.93 -12.10 0.47
N GLY A 66 4.42 -11.70 1.64
CA GLY A 66 3.95 -12.67 2.63
C GLY A 66 2.78 -13.51 2.12
N ILE A 67 1.78 -12.87 1.49
CA ILE A 67 0.61 -13.56 0.95
C ILE A 67 0.97 -14.51 -0.21
N GLU A 68 1.88 -14.11 -1.08
CA GLU A 68 2.30 -14.92 -2.24
C GLU A 68 3.10 -16.15 -1.82
N ASN A 69 3.96 -16.04 -0.81
CA ASN A 69 4.83 -17.14 -0.40
C ASN A 69 4.26 -17.99 0.72
N TYR A 70 3.41 -17.44 1.59
CA TYR A 70 2.90 -18.10 2.81
C TYR A 70 1.37 -18.18 2.86
N GLY A 71 0.68 -17.64 1.88
CA GLY A 71 -0.79 -17.69 1.81
C GLY A 71 -1.48 -16.64 2.70
N VAL A 72 -2.76 -16.89 2.93
CA VAL A 72 -3.60 -16.04 3.79
C VAL A 72 -3.11 -16.16 5.23
N PRO A 73 -2.87 -15.04 5.94
CA PRO A 73 -2.43 -15.12 7.33
C PRO A 73 -3.50 -15.75 8.23
N ASP A 74 -3.06 -16.46 9.26
CA ASP A 74 -3.93 -17.13 10.23
C ASP A 74 -4.77 -16.12 11.03
N ASP A 75 -4.22 -14.91 11.26
CA ASP A 75 -4.87 -13.88 12.05
C ASP A 75 -4.75 -12.49 11.39
N MET A 76 -5.78 -11.66 11.59
CA MET A 76 -5.90 -10.30 11.08
C MET A 76 -5.91 -9.30 12.21
N ARG A 77 -4.80 -8.57 12.38
CA ARG A 77 -4.58 -7.56 13.43
C ARG A 77 -4.56 -6.13 12.90
N LEU A 78 -5.03 -5.92 11.68
CA LEU A 78 -5.23 -4.58 11.14
C LEU A 78 -6.55 -4.02 11.69
N PRO A 79 -6.54 -2.81 12.26
CA PRO A 79 -7.78 -2.15 12.62
C PRO A 79 -8.59 -1.83 11.36
N PRO A 80 -9.91 -1.84 11.44
CA PRO A 80 -10.75 -1.38 10.34
C PRO A 80 -10.43 0.09 10.02
N GLY A 81 -10.50 0.46 8.74
CA GLY A 81 -10.29 1.83 8.32
C GLY A 81 -11.31 2.79 8.94
N THR A 82 -10.92 4.01 9.24
CA THR A 82 -11.83 5.04 9.74
C THR A 82 -12.71 5.53 8.60
N PRO A 83 -14.05 5.45 8.69
CA PRO A 83 -14.94 6.00 7.69
C PRO A 83 -14.77 7.52 7.56
N ILE A 84 -14.92 8.03 6.35
CA ILE A 84 -14.98 9.48 6.09
C ILE A 84 -16.18 9.80 5.19
N ASP A 85 -16.74 10.98 5.41
CA ASP A 85 -17.72 11.55 4.51
C ASP A 85 -16.99 12.35 3.44
N VAL A 86 -16.89 11.78 2.25
CA VAL A 86 -16.30 12.39 1.06
C VAL A 86 -17.11 12.03 -0.16
N SER A 87 -17.42 13.02 -0.98
CA SER A 87 -18.10 12.83 -2.26
C SER A 87 -17.24 13.39 -3.39
N PHE A 88 -17.24 12.69 -4.52
CA PHE A 88 -16.61 13.13 -5.75
C PHE A 88 -17.60 13.91 -6.61
N ASN A 89 -17.27 15.14 -6.98
CA ASN A 89 -18.13 16.04 -7.74
C ASN A 89 -17.67 16.22 -9.21
N GLY A 90 -16.76 15.40 -9.68
CA GLY A 90 -16.31 15.41 -11.08
C GLY A 90 -17.08 14.42 -11.94
N SER A 91 -16.91 14.51 -13.25
CA SER A 91 -17.25 13.44 -14.20
C SER A 91 -15.98 12.74 -14.65
N LEU A 92 -16.03 11.44 -14.72
CA LEU A 92 -14.96 10.63 -15.29
C LEU A 92 -15.21 10.48 -16.81
N ARG A 93 -14.13 10.27 -17.56
CA ARG A 93 -14.21 9.82 -18.95
C ARG A 93 -14.33 8.29 -18.96
N ASP A 94 -14.86 7.70 -20.03
CA ASP A 94 -15.13 6.27 -20.14
C ASP A 94 -13.93 5.39 -19.73
N TYR A 95 -12.74 5.73 -20.20
CA TYR A 95 -11.54 4.98 -19.82
C TYR A 95 -11.16 5.13 -18.33
N GLN A 96 -11.49 6.27 -17.70
CA GLN A 96 -11.23 6.50 -16.27
C GLN A 96 -12.23 5.69 -15.43
N GLU A 97 -13.47 5.61 -15.83
CA GLU A 97 -14.50 4.77 -15.20
C GLU A 97 -14.05 3.32 -15.22
N ASN A 98 -13.61 2.81 -16.38
CA ASN A 98 -13.12 1.45 -16.50
C ASN A 98 -11.92 1.17 -15.56
N VAL A 99 -10.97 2.11 -15.46
CA VAL A 99 -9.83 1.98 -14.53
C VAL A 99 -10.29 1.94 -13.06
N VAL A 100 -11.22 2.81 -12.69
CA VAL A 100 -11.80 2.85 -11.35
C VAL A 100 -12.49 1.52 -11.03
N ASP A 101 -13.32 1.01 -11.94
CA ASP A 101 -14.04 -0.25 -11.76
C ASP A 101 -13.12 -1.44 -11.58
N ILE A 102 -12.08 -1.55 -12.41
CA ILE A 102 -11.07 -2.61 -12.29
C ILE A 102 -10.36 -2.53 -10.93
N PHE A 103 -9.95 -1.33 -10.52
CA PHE A 103 -9.30 -1.14 -9.22
C PHE A 103 -10.23 -1.50 -8.07
N MET A 104 -11.48 -1.04 -8.10
CA MET A 104 -12.47 -1.31 -7.04
C MET A 104 -12.79 -2.80 -6.92
N LYS A 105 -12.91 -3.51 -8.03
CA LYS A 105 -13.06 -4.98 -8.04
C LYS A 105 -11.86 -5.68 -7.40
N THR A 106 -10.64 -5.23 -7.74
CA THR A 106 -9.41 -5.79 -7.19
C THR A 106 -9.24 -5.47 -5.70
N ALA A 107 -9.53 -4.23 -5.30
CA ALA A 107 -9.42 -3.78 -3.92
C ALA A 107 -10.40 -4.50 -2.98
N LYS A 108 -11.58 -4.87 -3.49
CA LYS A 108 -12.64 -5.56 -2.74
C LYS A 108 -12.61 -7.09 -2.88
N LYS A 109 -11.71 -7.64 -3.70
CA LYS A 109 -11.68 -9.08 -4.01
C LYS A 109 -11.53 -9.97 -2.77
N ASN A 110 -10.92 -9.44 -1.71
CA ASN A 110 -10.78 -10.16 -0.46
C ASN A 110 -11.03 -9.21 0.73
N ASP A 111 -12.24 -9.25 1.27
CA ASP A 111 -12.66 -8.38 2.37
C ASP A 111 -11.82 -8.56 3.65
N LYS A 112 -11.27 -9.75 3.86
CA LYS A 112 -10.44 -10.03 5.04
C LYS A 112 -9.03 -9.42 4.91
N ILE A 113 -8.41 -9.52 3.75
CA ILE A 113 -7.02 -9.08 3.56
C ILE A 113 -6.98 -7.68 2.97
N GLY A 114 -8.06 -7.23 2.33
CA GLY A 114 -8.09 -6.04 1.48
C GLY A 114 -7.27 -6.24 0.21
N GLY A 115 -7.36 -5.32 -0.72
CA GLY A 115 -6.66 -5.37 -1.99
C GLY A 115 -5.81 -4.13 -2.24
N GLY A 116 -5.12 -4.13 -3.34
CA GLY A 116 -4.33 -3.02 -3.83
C GLY A 116 -3.75 -3.34 -5.20
N GLY A 117 -3.12 -2.37 -5.82
CA GLY A 117 -2.52 -2.57 -7.13
C GLY A 117 -1.73 -1.35 -7.60
N LEU A 118 -0.99 -1.53 -8.67
CA LEU A 118 -0.31 -0.47 -9.39
C LEU A 118 -1.18 -0.04 -10.57
N LEU A 119 -1.51 1.25 -10.65
CA LEU A 119 -2.18 1.85 -11.80
C LEU A 119 -1.13 2.53 -12.68
N GLU A 120 -0.78 1.89 -13.78
CA GLU A 120 0.09 2.46 -14.79
C GLU A 120 -0.76 3.23 -15.81
N ILE A 121 -0.72 4.56 -15.72
CA ILE A 121 -1.52 5.46 -16.56
C ILE A 121 -0.61 6.53 -17.15
N PRO A 122 -0.66 6.80 -18.46
CA PRO A 122 0.16 7.82 -19.12
C PRO A 122 -0.01 9.21 -18.51
N CYS A 123 0.98 10.09 -18.69
CA CYS A 123 0.89 11.48 -18.26
C CYS A 123 -0.29 12.21 -18.92
N GLY A 124 -0.87 13.17 -18.19
CA GLY A 124 -2.03 13.94 -18.69
C GLY A 124 -3.39 13.22 -18.69
N ARG A 125 -3.44 11.94 -18.37
CA ARG A 125 -4.67 11.12 -18.37
C ARG A 125 -5.50 11.19 -17.08
N GLY A 126 -5.19 12.13 -16.17
CA GLY A 126 -6.02 12.38 -14.98
C GLY A 126 -5.85 11.40 -13.84
N LYS A 127 -4.64 10.90 -13.61
CA LYS A 127 -4.32 9.98 -12.48
C LYS A 127 -4.90 10.45 -11.14
N THR A 128 -4.75 11.73 -10.82
CA THR A 128 -5.26 12.30 -9.57
C THR A 128 -6.79 12.25 -9.50
N VAL A 129 -7.47 12.54 -10.59
CA VAL A 129 -8.95 12.49 -10.67
C VAL A 129 -9.46 11.07 -10.45
N ILE A 130 -8.83 10.08 -11.10
CA ILE A 130 -9.11 8.65 -10.90
C ILE A 130 -8.93 8.27 -9.42
N ALA A 131 -7.82 8.66 -8.81
CA ALA A 131 -7.56 8.37 -7.42
C ALA A 131 -8.57 9.02 -6.47
N LEU A 132 -9.00 10.26 -6.73
CA LEU A 132 -10.03 10.94 -5.94
C LEU A 132 -11.40 10.25 -6.06
N SER A 133 -11.75 9.75 -7.24
CA SER A 133 -12.95 8.94 -7.43
C SER A 133 -12.87 7.64 -6.62
N ILE A 134 -11.74 6.94 -6.65
CA ILE A 134 -11.50 5.73 -5.85
C ILE A 134 -11.65 6.03 -4.35
N ILE A 135 -11.02 7.10 -3.86
CA ILE A 135 -11.10 7.52 -2.44
C ILE A 135 -12.55 7.75 -2.03
N SER A 136 -13.31 8.43 -2.87
CA SER A 136 -14.73 8.71 -2.58
C SER A 136 -15.61 7.47 -2.56
N GLN A 137 -15.28 6.45 -3.34
CA GLN A 137 -16.01 5.18 -3.35
C GLN A 137 -15.62 4.26 -2.19
N LEU A 138 -14.36 4.31 -1.74
CA LEU A 138 -13.89 3.56 -0.59
C LEU A 138 -14.40 4.15 0.73
N LYS A 139 -14.68 5.45 0.79
CA LYS A 139 -15.16 6.17 1.98
C LYS A 139 -14.35 5.90 3.24
N THR A 140 -13.05 5.70 3.07
CA THR A 140 -12.13 5.39 4.17
C THR A 140 -11.04 6.45 4.24
N LYS A 141 -10.65 6.82 5.46
CA LYS A 141 -9.57 7.77 5.70
C LYS A 141 -8.31 7.35 4.94
N THR A 142 -7.87 8.21 4.03
CA THR A 142 -6.82 7.92 3.06
C THR A 142 -5.59 8.77 3.32
N LEU A 143 -4.41 8.15 3.24
CA LEU A 143 -3.12 8.82 3.24
C LEU A 143 -2.58 8.88 1.81
N VAL A 144 -2.30 10.10 1.33
CA VAL A 144 -1.62 10.34 0.05
C VAL A 144 -0.16 10.69 0.34
N VAL A 145 0.76 9.92 -0.21
CA VAL A 145 2.20 10.14 -0.05
C VAL A 145 2.81 10.61 -1.35
N VAL A 146 3.49 11.76 -1.32
CA VAL A 146 4.18 12.35 -2.48
C VAL A 146 5.59 12.78 -2.10
N HIS A 147 6.52 12.74 -3.05
CA HIS A 147 7.94 13.00 -2.81
C HIS A 147 8.37 14.45 -3.11
N LYS A 148 7.47 15.30 -3.63
CA LYS A 148 7.75 16.71 -3.98
C LYS A 148 6.66 17.63 -3.43
N GLY A 149 7.06 18.81 -2.92
CA GLY A 149 6.14 19.79 -2.35
C GLY A 149 5.08 20.27 -3.34
N PHE A 150 5.45 20.56 -4.60
CA PHE A 150 4.50 20.99 -5.62
C PHE A 150 3.43 19.94 -5.93
N LEU A 151 3.76 18.65 -5.82
CA LEU A 151 2.74 17.58 -5.96
C LEU A 151 1.75 17.60 -4.80
N LEU A 152 2.22 17.91 -3.59
CA LEU A 152 1.33 18.05 -2.44
C LEU A 152 0.33 19.19 -2.65
N ASP A 153 0.81 20.34 -3.12
CA ASP A 153 -0.05 21.49 -3.38
C ASP A 153 -1.03 21.18 -4.52
N GLN A 154 -0.59 20.52 -5.59
CA GLN A 154 -1.47 20.04 -6.66
C GLN A 154 -2.56 19.08 -6.15
N TRP A 155 -2.25 18.17 -5.24
CA TRP A 155 -3.24 17.28 -4.64
C TRP A 155 -4.28 18.07 -3.84
N ILE A 156 -3.86 19.06 -3.05
CA ILE A 156 -4.76 19.92 -2.27
C ILE A 156 -5.73 20.66 -3.19
N GLU A 157 -5.22 21.27 -4.26
CA GLU A 157 -6.04 21.96 -5.26
C GLU A 157 -7.07 21.02 -5.93
N ARG A 158 -6.64 19.82 -6.31
CA ARG A 158 -7.52 18.83 -6.94
C ARG A 158 -8.57 18.29 -5.99
N ILE A 159 -8.24 18.09 -4.72
CA ILE A 159 -9.23 17.71 -3.72
C ILE A 159 -10.27 18.82 -3.54
N ALA A 160 -9.85 20.08 -3.44
CA ALA A 160 -10.77 21.22 -3.35
C ALA A 160 -11.67 21.35 -4.59
N GLN A 161 -11.14 21.03 -5.78
CA GLN A 161 -11.88 21.11 -7.04
C GLN A 161 -12.90 19.98 -7.20
N PHE A 162 -12.54 18.76 -6.86
CA PHE A 162 -13.30 17.55 -7.21
C PHE A 162 -13.95 16.83 -6.03
N CYS A 163 -13.65 17.23 -4.80
CA CYS A 163 -14.21 16.56 -3.63
C CYS A 163 -14.83 17.55 -2.66
N ARG A 164 -15.97 17.15 -2.08
CA ARG A 164 -16.45 17.72 -0.82
C ARG A 164 -15.95 16.84 0.31
N ALA A 165 -15.08 17.37 1.17
CA ALA A 165 -14.51 16.66 2.29
C ALA A 165 -14.55 17.53 3.54
N GLN A 166 -14.87 16.94 4.70
CA GLN A 166 -15.01 17.66 5.96
C GLN A 166 -13.68 18.19 6.51
N LYS A 167 -12.57 17.49 6.28
CA LYS A 167 -11.26 17.89 6.81
C LYS A 167 -10.10 17.35 5.99
N LEU A 168 -9.19 18.25 5.64
CA LEU A 168 -7.92 17.95 5.00
C LEU A 168 -6.78 18.28 5.97
N VAL A 169 -5.85 17.36 6.19
CA VAL A 169 -4.69 17.60 7.07
C VAL A 169 -3.42 17.44 6.25
N LYS A 170 -2.60 18.47 6.25
CA LYS A 170 -1.31 18.52 5.56
C LYS A 170 -0.19 18.17 6.53
N TYR A 171 0.63 17.18 6.21
CA TYR A 171 1.85 16.86 6.92
C TYR A 171 3.05 17.13 6.03
N LYS A 172 4.02 17.93 6.51
CA LYS A 172 5.36 17.96 5.94
C LYS A 172 6.24 17.05 6.79
N GLY A 173 6.84 16.03 6.18
CA GLY A 173 7.91 15.27 6.82
C GLY A 173 9.07 16.20 7.19
N LYS A 174 9.78 15.90 8.25
CA LYS A 174 11.09 16.53 8.51
C LYS A 174 12.04 16.04 7.43
N SER A 175 12.59 16.98 6.65
CA SER A 175 13.70 16.74 5.73
C SER A 175 14.99 16.48 6.50
#